data_7eab8450a96716ff86ad2e92f7d8fdbe
#
_entry.id   7eab8450a96716ff86ad2e92f7d8fdbe
#
_cell.length_a   1.000
_cell.length_b   1.000
_cell.length_c   1.000
_cell.angle_alpha   90.00
_cell.angle_beta   90.00
_cell.angle_gamma   90.00
#
_symmetry.space_group_name_H-M   'P 1'
#
loop_
_entity.id
_entity.type
_entity.pdbx_description
1 polymer ?
#
loop_
_entity_poly.entity_id
_entity_poly.type
_entity_poly.pdbx_seq_one_letter_code
_entity_poly.pdbx_strand_id
1 'polypeptide(L)'
;MKLFSLVLCAGVIAFVVVLAFTPACAQGTRARLDPIQRELQRRFESEAIEKALAPTPRRRAEYERRMVLLQIKIDFLHLQIVNDDLQTESRASQPDLKAIAKFASEITKSAERLKGNLDLPGIKKGQRFPDLKVELGFEQLRVALSELSSSIGAFVENPVFEHVGVIDATLSSQALHDLTKIIEVSKQVKRGSEKLKRARTV
;
A
#
# COMPACT_ATOMS: atom_id res chain seq x y z
N MET A 1 24.11 -53.87 -7.93
CA MET A 1 23.63 -52.75 -8.75
C MET A 1 22.11 -52.61 -8.86
N LYS A 2 21.28 -53.18 -7.97
CA LYS A 2 19.80 -53.07 -8.01
C LYS A 2 19.20 -52.20 -6.87
N LEU A 3 19.97 -51.83 -5.87
CA LEU A 3 19.52 -51.03 -4.73
C LEU A 3 19.58 -49.51 -4.98
N PHE A 4 20.43 -49.06 -5.90
CA PHE A 4 20.56 -47.63 -6.23
C PHE A 4 19.38 -47.07 -7.06
N SER A 5 18.71 -47.94 -7.83
CA SER A 5 17.58 -47.52 -8.68
C SER A 5 16.28 -47.28 -7.88
N LEU A 6 16.12 -47.92 -6.74
CA LEU A 6 14.92 -47.85 -5.90
C LEU A 6 14.89 -46.58 -5.04
N VAL A 7 16.06 -46.07 -4.62
CA VAL A 7 16.18 -44.84 -3.84
C VAL A 7 15.92 -43.61 -4.71
N LEU A 8 16.29 -43.66 -5.99
CA LEU A 8 16.06 -42.52 -6.92
C LEU A 8 14.58 -42.34 -7.27
N CYS A 9 13.81 -43.43 -7.40
CA CYS A 9 12.38 -43.35 -7.67
C CYS A 9 11.56 -42.84 -6.46
N ALA A 10 11.97 -43.17 -5.23
CA ALA A 10 11.27 -42.67 -4.03
C ALA A 10 11.46 -41.17 -3.82
N GLY A 11 12.62 -40.62 -4.18
CA GLY A 11 12.89 -39.16 -4.07
C GLY A 11 12.09 -38.33 -5.05
N VAL A 12 11.81 -38.81 -6.26
CA VAL A 12 11.04 -38.06 -7.28
C VAL A 12 9.56 -38.06 -6.96
N ILE A 13 9.02 -39.11 -6.37
CA ILE A 13 7.59 -39.17 -5.99
C ILE A 13 7.30 -38.24 -4.79
N ALA A 14 8.23 -38.15 -3.83
CA ALA A 14 8.08 -37.24 -2.68
C ALA A 14 8.12 -35.77 -3.10
N PHE A 15 8.86 -35.40 -4.16
CA PHE A 15 8.96 -34.03 -4.64
C PHE A 15 7.71 -33.58 -5.41
N VAL A 16 7.03 -34.47 -6.10
CA VAL A 16 5.80 -34.15 -6.86
C VAL A 16 4.57 -33.98 -5.95
N VAL A 17 4.53 -34.67 -4.80
CA VAL A 17 3.41 -34.57 -3.87
C VAL A 17 3.45 -33.27 -3.04
N VAL A 18 4.62 -32.68 -2.79
CA VAL A 18 4.74 -31.41 -2.04
C VAL A 18 4.29 -30.19 -2.88
N LEU A 19 4.30 -30.28 -4.22
CA LEU A 19 3.83 -29.19 -5.10
C LEU A 19 2.31 -29.15 -5.31
N ALA A 20 1.56 -30.15 -4.84
CA ALA A 20 0.11 -30.23 -5.03
C ALA A 20 -0.73 -29.63 -3.87
N PHE A 21 -0.10 -29.22 -2.78
CA PHE A 21 -0.78 -28.55 -1.66
C PHE A 21 -0.51 -27.05 -1.63
N THR A 22 -0.85 -26.33 -2.69
CA THR A 22 -1.04 -24.88 -2.57
C THR A 22 -2.47 -24.62 -2.13
N PRO A 23 -2.69 -23.97 -0.96
CA PRO A 23 -4.05 -23.67 -0.53
C PRO A 23 -4.68 -22.65 -1.48
N ALA A 24 -5.70 -23.10 -2.20
CA ALA A 24 -6.57 -22.28 -3.04
C ALA A 24 -7.50 -21.42 -2.13
N CYS A 25 -6.93 -20.49 -1.36
CA CYS A 25 -7.70 -19.56 -0.53
C CYS A 25 -7.07 -18.18 -0.59
N ALA A 26 -7.40 -17.39 -1.62
CA ALA A 26 -7.42 -15.92 -1.63
C ALA A 26 -7.76 -15.37 -3.04
N GLN A 27 -8.87 -15.78 -3.64
CA GLN A 27 -9.26 -15.27 -4.97
C GLN A 27 -10.30 -14.14 -4.96
N GLY A 28 -10.74 -13.66 -3.78
CA GLY A 28 -11.90 -12.76 -3.69
C GLY A 28 -11.66 -11.27 -3.95
N THR A 29 -10.44 -10.75 -3.81
CA THR A 29 -10.19 -9.29 -3.90
C THR A 29 -9.18 -8.88 -4.98
N ARG A 30 -8.63 -9.84 -5.74
CA ARG A 30 -7.59 -9.58 -6.76
C ARG A 30 -8.11 -9.08 -8.12
N ALA A 31 -9.40 -9.21 -8.40
CA ALA A 31 -9.92 -9.05 -9.76
C ALA A 31 -9.91 -7.60 -10.28
N ARG A 32 -9.97 -6.59 -9.39
CA ARG A 32 -10.04 -5.17 -9.81
C ARG A 32 -8.68 -4.52 -10.04
N LEU A 33 -7.66 -4.93 -9.28
CA LEU A 33 -6.29 -4.43 -9.40
C LEU A 33 -5.49 -5.14 -10.50
N ASP A 34 -5.93 -6.30 -10.92
CA ASP A 34 -5.23 -7.21 -11.82
C ASP A 34 -4.79 -6.61 -13.17
N PRO A 35 -5.64 -5.84 -13.90
CA PRO A 35 -5.23 -5.29 -15.20
C PRO A 35 -4.17 -4.21 -15.08
N ILE A 36 -4.32 -3.32 -14.10
CA ILE A 36 -3.37 -2.22 -13.85
C ILE A 36 -2.06 -2.77 -13.30
N GLN A 37 -2.12 -3.71 -12.36
CA GLN A 37 -0.93 -4.37 -11.82
C GLN A 37 -0.19 -5.17 -12.88
N ARG A 38 -0.88 -5.89 -13.76
CA ARG A 38 -0.25 -6.65 -14.86
C ARG A 38 0.43 -5.73 -15.86
N GLU A 39 -0.22 -4.65 -16.27
CA GLU A 39 0.36 -3.68 -17.18
C GLU A 39 1.60 -3.01 -16.56
N LEU A 40 1.51 -2.65 -15.29
CA LEU A 40 2.63 -2.08 -14.54
C LEU A 40 3.76 -3.10 -14.39
N GLN A 41 3.43 -4.35 -14.08
CA GLN A 41 4.44 -5.43 -13.97
C GLN A 41 5.16 -5.68 -15.29
N ARG A 42 4.45 -5.71 -16.43
CA ARG A 42 5.06 -5.82 -17.76
C ARG A 42 6.01 -4.64 -18.05
N ARG A 43 5.63 -3.43 -17.67
CA ARG A 43 6.49 -2.25 -17.81
C ARG A 43 7.73 -2.37 -16.94
N PHE A 44 7.59 -2.80 -15.69
CA PHE A 44 8.74 -3.07 -14.80
C PHE A 44 9.69 -4.13 -15.38
N GLU A 45 9.15 -5.22 -15.93
CA GLU A 45 9.95 -6.28 -16.55
C GLU A 45 10.67 -5.80 -17.81
N SER A 46 9.99 -5.06 -18.71
CA SER A 46 10.62 -4.51 -19.90
C SER A 46 11.71 -3.48 -19.59
N GLU A 47 11.49 -2.62 -18.59
CA GLU A 47 12.47 -1.67 -18.13
C GLU A 47 13.65 -2.33 -17.38
N ALA A 48 13.42 -3.46 -16.69
CA ALA A 48 14.48 -4.24 -16.06
C ALA A 48 15.41 -4.88 -17.10
N ILE A 49 14.87 -5.34 -18.23
CA ILE A 49 15.64 -5.85 -19.38
C ILE A 49 16.47 -4.73 -20.02
N GLU A 50 15.86 -3.55 -20.23
CA GLU A 50 16.57 -2.37 -20.76
C GLU A 50 17.72 -1.95 -19.84
N LYS A 51 17.53 -2.03 -18.52
CA LYS A 51 18.57 -1.77 -17.51
C LYS A 51 19.75 -2.73 -17.61
N ALA A 52 19.48 -4.01 -17.80
CA ALA A 52 20.53 -5.03 -17.96
C ALA A 52 21.38 -4.82 -19.21
N LEU A 53 20.82 -4.18 -20.24
CA LEU A 53 21.49 -3.87 -21.51
C LEU A 53 22.24 -2.53 -21.50
N ALA A 54 22.11 -1.71 -20.44
CA ALA A 54 22.62 -0.32 -20.43
C ALA A 54 23.70 -0.09 -19.38
N PRO A 55 24.99 -0.18 -19.73
CA PRO A 55 26.10 -0.14 -18.76
C PRO A 55 26.54 1.25 -18.31
N THR A 56 25.98 2.37 -18.84
CA THR A 56 26.47 3.70 -18.50
C THR A 56 25.84 4.30 -17.24
N PRO A 57 26.61 4.97 -16.33
CA PRO A 57 26.09 5.54 -15.09
C PRO A 57 24.93 6.53 -15.30
N ARG A 58 24.93 7.29 -16.40
CA ARG A 58 23.86 8.24 -16.73
C ARG A 58 22.54 7.55 -17.03
N ARG A 59 22.56 6.49 -17.84
CA ARG A 59 21.35 5.70 -18.16
C ARG A 59 20.79 5.00 -16.92
N ARG A 60 21.68 4.55 -16.03
CA ARG A 60 21.28 3.97 -14.76
C ARG A 60 20.53 4.96 -13.88
N ALA A 61 21.04 6.19 -13.74
CA ALA A 61 20.38 7.25 -12.97
C ALA A 61 19.02 7.66 -13.57
N GLU A 62 18.93 7.74 -14.91
CA GLU A 62 17.65 7.99 -15.59
C GLU A 62 16.63 6.87 -15.33
N TYR A 63 17.05 5.61 -15.41
CA TYR A 63 16.22 4.46 -15.10
C TYR A 63 15.71 4.52 -13.66
N GLU A 64 16.58 4.75 -12.68
CA GLU A 64 16.22 4.86 -11.27
C GLU A 64 15.19 5.97 -11.03
N ARG A 65 15.34 7.13 -11.67
CA ARG A 65 14.34 8.22 -11.62
C ARG A 65 12.99 7.80 -12.19
N ARG A 66 12.98 7.13 -13.35
CA ARG A 66 11.72 6.63 -13.95
C ARG A 66 11.03 5.62 -13.05
N MET A 67 11.79 4.73 -12.42
CA MET A 67 11.25 3.73 -11.48
C MET A 67 10.62 4.39 -10.25
N VAL A 68 11.26 5.42 -9.68
CA VAL A 68 10.70 6.19 -8.57
C VAL A 68 9.40 6.89 -8.99
N LEU A 69 9.36 7.54 -10.15
CA LEU A 69 8.15 8.20 -10.67
C LEU A 69 7.02 7.20 -10.93
N LEU A 70 7.34 6.02 -11.45
CA LEU A 70 6.37 4.97 -11.67
C LEU A 70 5.81 4.45 -10.33
N GLN A 71 6.67 4.24 -9.33
CA GLN A 71 6.24 3.84 -8.00
C GLN A 71 5.33 4.89 -7.34
N ILE A 72 5.65 6.18 -7.50
CA ILE A 72 4.79 7.27 -7.01
C ILE A 72 3.39 7.17 -7.64
N LYS A 73 3.30 6.98 -8.97
CA LYS A 73 2.00 6.82 -9.64
C LYS A 73 1.22 5.62 -9.15
N ILE A 74 1.89 4.49 -8.95
CA ILE A 74 1.26 3.27 -8.42
C ILE A 74 0.71 3.52 -7.03
N ASP A 75 1.52 4.08 -6.13
CA ASP A 75 1.12 4.30 -4.76
C ASP A 75 0.00 5.34 -4.64
N PHE A 76 0.01 6.35 -5.51
CA PHE A 76 -1.02 7.38 -5.58
C PHE A 76 -2.38 6.78 -6.02
N LEU A 77 -2.39 5.97 -7.08
CA LEU A 77 -3.60 5.27 -7.53
C LEU A 77 -4.07 4.24 -6.51
N HIS A 78 -3.15 3.47 -5.93
CA HIS A 78 -3.46 2.47 -4.91
C HIS A 78 -4.09 3.10 -3.67
N LEU A 79 -3.60 4.28 -3.25
CA LEU A 79 -4.17 5.03 -2.13
C LEU A 79 -5.65 5.37 -2.38
N GLN A 80 -5.99 5.82 -3.60
CA GLN A 80 -7.37 6.16 -3.97
C GLN A 80 -8.27 4.92 -4.01
N ILE A 81 -7.83 3.86 -4.70
CA ILE A 81 -8.61 2.63 -4.83
C ILE A 81 -8.89 2.00 -3.45
N VAL A 82 -7.87 1.90 -2.60
CA VAL A 82 -8.04 1.32 -1.26
C VAL A 82 -8.89 2.21 -0.37
N ASN A 83 -8.85 3.54 -0.55
CA ASN A 83 -9.76 4.45 0.14
C ASN A 83 -11.21 4.23 -0.26
N ASP A 84 -11.50 4.01 -1.55
CA ASP A 84 -12.85 3.72 -2.04
C ASP A 84 -13.37 2.38 -1.50
N ASP A 85 -12.52 1.35 -1.48
CA ASP A 85 -12.84 0.05 -0.88
C ASP A 85 -13.11 0.18 0.63
N LEU A 86 -12.29 0.97 1.34
CA LEU A 86 -12.45 1.26 2.76
C LEU A 86 -13.77 2.00 3.05
N GLN A 87 -14.13 2.99 2.23
CA GLN A 87 -15.38 3.73 2.35
C GLN A 87 -16.58 2.82 2.08
N THR A 88 -16.50 1.95 1.09
CA THR A 88 -17.55 0.98 0.77
C THR A 88 -17.78 0.04 1.95
N GLU A 89 -16.70 -0.51 2.53
CA GLU A 89 -16.77 -1.39 3.68
C GLU A 89 -17.30 -0.68 4.93
N SER A 90 -16.89 0.58 5.15
CA SER A 90 -17.32 1.37 6.31
C SER A 90 -18.82 1.70 6.32
N ARG A 91 -19.46 1.74 5.15
CA ARG A 91 -20.89 2.01 4.95
C ARG A 91 -21.75 0.77 5.01
N ALA A 92 -21.16 -0.42 5.04
CA ALA A 92 -21.90 -1.67 5.14
C ALA A 92 -22.69 -1.72 6.47
N SER A 93 -23.84 -2.37 6.45
CA SER A 93 -24.68 -2.56 7.67
C SER A 93 -23.95 -3.37 8.75
N GLN A 94 -23.06 -4.26 8.34
CA GLN A 94 -22.17 -5.02 9.21
C GLN A 94 -20.74 -4.97 8.65
N PRO A 95 -19.94 -3.94 9.01
CA PRO A 95 -18.60 -3.78 8.49
C PRO A 95 -17.67 -4.91 8.95
N ASP A 96 -16.89 -5.47 8.02
CA ASP A 96 -15.82 -6.40 8.35
C ASP A 96 -14.61 -5.67 8.92
N LEU A 97 -14.45 -5.71 10.23
CA LEU A 97 -13.33 -5.08 10.92
C LEU A 97 -11.97 -5.63 10.49
N LYS A 98 -11.92 -6.86 9.97
CA LYS A 98 -10.67 -7.43 9.43
C LYS A 98 -10.32 -6.81 8.07
N ALA A 99 -11.31 -6.61 7.21
CA ALA A 99 -11.14 -5.92 5.94
C ALA A 99 -10.71 -4.45 6.16
N ILE A 100 -11.37 -3.72 7.06
CA ILE A 100 -11.02 -2.36 7.46
C ILE A 100 -9.56 -2.28 7.94
N ALA A 101 -9.14 -3.18 8.84
CA ALA A 101 -7.76 -3.21 9.34
C ALA A 101 -6.74 -3.48 8.22
N LYS A 102 -7.09 -4.34 7.26
CA LYS A 102 -6.27 -4.65 6.09
C LYS A 102 -6.13 -3.42 5.18
N PHE A 103 -7.23 -2.77 4.81
CA PHE A 103 -7.22 -1.57 3.97
C PHE A 103 -6.43 -0.43 4.63
N ALA A 104 -6.64 -0.19 5.92
CA ALA A 104 -5.87 0.81 6.67
C ALA A 104 -4.36 0.50 6.66
N SER A 105 -3.98 -0.78 6.75
CA SER A 105 -2.56 -1.19 6.64
C SER A 105 -1.98 -0.94 5.24
N GLU A 106 -2.75 -1.15 4.19
CA GLU A 106 -2.35 -0.90 2.80
C GLU A 106 -2.19 0.60 2.53
N ILE A 107 -3.13 1.42 3.00
CA ILE A 107 -3.04 2.89 2.97
C ILE A 107 -1.77 3.37 3.68
N THR A 108 -1.50 2.86 4.89
CA THR A 108 -0.26 3.22 5.63
C THR A 108 0.98 2.97 4.79
N LYS A 109 1.11 1.78 4.18
CA LYS A 109 2.28 1.40 3.37
C LYS A 109 2.45 2.28 2.14
N SER A 110 1.36 2.57 1.42
CA SER A 110 1.41 3.43 0.23
C SER A 110 1.78 4.86 0.59
N ALA A 111 1.20 5.41 1.68
CA ALA A 111 1.53 6.76 2.15
C ALA A 111 2.98 6.87 2.66
N GLU A 112 3.52 5.85 3.34
CA GLU A 112 4.92 5.81 3.76
C GLU A 112 5.88 5.78 2.56
N ARG A 113 5.58 5.01 1.51
CA ARG A 113 6.37 5.01 0.27
C ARG A 113 6.28 6.32 -0.48
N LEU A 114 5.08 6.90 -0.62
CA LEU A 114 4.89 8.23 -1.21
C LEU A 114 5.70 9.28 -0.46
N LYS A 115 5.65 9.29 0.86
CA LYS A 115 6.42 10.21 1.71
C LYS A 115 7.93 10.07 1.49
N GLY A 116 8.44 8.84 1.29
CA GLY A 116 9.85 8.59 1.01
C GLY A 116 10.28 8.96 -0.41
N ASN A 117 9.38 8.82 -1.39
CA ASN A 117 9.70 8.98 -2.81
C ASN A 117 9.47 10.41 -3.35
N LEU A 118 8.59 11.20 -2.72
CA LEU A 118 8.23 12.53 -3.20
C LEU A 118 9.26 13.62 -2.85
N ASP A 119 10.27 13.31 -2.00
CA ASP A 119 11.33 14.26 -1.57
C ASP A 119 10.77 15.65 -1.19
N LEU A 120 9.65 15.66 -0.48
CA LEU A 120 8.99 16.88 -0.06
C LEU A 120 9.82 17.58 1.03
N PRO A 121 9.94 18.92 1.01
CA PRO A 121 10.70 19.67 2.00
C PRO A 121 10.21 19.36 3.42
N GLY A 122 11.14 19.06 4.32
CA GLY A 122 10.85 18.52 5.65
C GLY A 122 9.99 19.45 6.51
N ILE A 123 9.04 18.87 7.23
CA ILE A 123 8.32 19.54 8.32
C ILE A 123 9.34 19.83 9.43
N LYS A 124 9.30 21.05 9.98
CA LYS A 124 10.07 21.38 11.19
C LYS A 124 9.78 20.32 12.27
N LYS A 125 10.84 19.64 12.75
CA LYS A 125 10.74 18.65 13.84
C LYS A 125 9.96 19.28 15.00
N GLY A 126 8.77 18.78 15.30
CA GLY A 126 7.98 19.25 16.45
C GLY A 126 6.46 19.19 16.26
N GLN A 127 5.96 19.05 15.05
CA GLN A 127 4.51 18.93 14.84
C GLN A 127 4.07 17.50 15.19
N ARG A 128 3.79 17.27 16.48
CA ARG A 128 3.11 16.04 16.92
C ARG A 128 1.63 16.20 16.62
N PHE A 129 1.09 15.28 15.85
CA PHE A 129 -0.35 15.12 15.79
C PHE A 129 -0.83 14.65 17.17
N PRO A 130 -1.96 15.20 17.67
CA PRO A 130 -2.49 14.72 18.93
C PRO A 130 -2.71 13.21 18.82
N ASP A 131 -2.11 12.46 19.73
CA ASP A 131 -2.49 11.07 19.94
C ASP A 131 -3.98 11.10 20.26
N LEU A 132 -4.81 10.77 19.29
CA LEU A 132 -6.19 10.44 19.55
C LEU A 132 -6.13 9.25 20.50
N LYS A 133 -6.24 9.53 21.81
CA LYS A 133 -6.39 8.49 22.84
C LYS A 133 -7.72 7.81 22.56
N VAL A 134 -7.66 6.84 21.69
CA VAL A 134 -8.82 6.15 21.19
C VAL A 134 -9.18 5.05 22.19
N GLU A 135 -10.00 5.39 23.15
CA GLU A 135 -10.91 4.41 23.74
C GLU A 135 -11.94 4.09 22.66
N LEU A 136 -11.56 3.20 21.74
CA LEU A 136 -12.28 3.00 20.48
C LEU A 136 -13.61 2.28 20.70
N GLY A 137 -14.67 3.07 20.80
CA GLY A 137 -16.00 2.67 20.42
C GLY A 137 -16.17 2.65 18.89
N PHE A 138 -17.23 2.03 18.41
CA PHE A 138 -17.52 1.92 16.98
C PHE A 138 -17.71 3.31 16.32
N GLU A 139 -18.30 4.26 17.04
CA GLU A 139 -18.49 5.62 16.57
C GLU A 139 -17.16 6.39 16.35
N GLN A 140 -16.21 6.18 17.25
CA GLN A 140 -14.88 6.78 17.10
C GLN A 140 -14.12 6.20 15.90
N LEU A 141 -14.30 4.90 15.61
CA LEU A 141 -13.76 4.30 14.40
C LEU A 141 -14.36 4.94 13.15
N ARG A 142 -15.67 5.23 13.13
CA ARG A 142 -16.34 5.93 12.01
C ARG A 142 -15.80 7.34 11.81
N VAL A 143 -15.58 8.07 12.89
CA VAL A 143 -14.96 9.42 12.83
C VAL A 143 -13.55 9.33 12.24
N ALA A 144 -12.73 8.38 12.72
CA ALA A 144 -11.37 8.19 12.20
C ALA A 144 -11.36 7.77 10.71
N LEU A 145 -12.31 6.95 10.27
CA LEU A 145 -12.49 6.56 8.87
C LEU A 145 -12.85 7.76 7.99
N SER A 146 -13.76 8.63 8.47
CA SER A 146 -14.12 9.86 7.76
C SER A 146 -12.93 10.82 7.67
N GLU A 147 -12.19 11.00 8.75
CA GLU A 147 -10.99 11.84 8.80
C GLU A 147 -9.88 11.31 7.86
N LEU A 148 -9.69 10.00 7.81
CA LEU A 148 -8.74 9.36 6.89
C LEU A 148 -9.10 9.66 5.43
N SER A 149 -10.36 9.45 5.07
CA SER A 149 -10.84 9.70 3.71
C SER A 149 -10.70 11.19 3.32
N SER A 150 -11.07 12.10 4.21
CA SER A 150 -10.90 13.54 3.99
C SER A 150 -9.44 13.95 3.82
N SER A 151 -8.54 13.35 4.60
CA SER A 151 -7.10 13.62 4.48
C SER A 151 -6.50 13.07 3.18
N ILE A 152 -6.99 11.91 2.71
CA ILE A 152 -6.60 11.35 1.41
C ILE A 152 -7.11 12.24 0.28
N GLY A 153 -8.36 12.71 0.34
CA GLY A 153 -8.90 13.64 -0.64
C GLY A 153 -8.07 14.93 -0.71
N ALA A 154 -7.80 15.57 0.43
CA ALA A 154 -6.99 16.78 0.49
C ALA A 154 -5.58 16.58 -0.08
N PHE A 155 -4.94 15.42 0.16
CA PHE A 155 -3.66 15.09 -0.42
C PHE A 155 -3.73 14.91 -1.94
N VAL A 156 -4.73 14.17 -2.44
CA VAL A 156 -4.91 13.88 -3.87
C VAL A 156 -5.20 15.14 -4.67
N GLU A 157 -6.01 16.05 -4.11
CA GLU A 157 -6.42 17.32 -4.73
C GLU A 157 -5.40 18.45 -4.51
N ASN A 158 -4.25 18.15 -3.91
CA ASN A 158 -3.25 19.19 -3.64
C ASN A 158 -2.67 19.75 -4.94
N PRO A 159 -2.74 21.09 -5.18
CA PRO A 159 -2.29 21.71 -6.43
C PRO A 159 -0.80 21.49 -6.76
N VAL A 160 0.01 21.05 -5.80
CA VAL A 160 1.43 20.72 -6.05
C VAL A 160 1.59 19.61 -7.11
N PHE A 161 0.57 18.77 -7.28
CA PHE A 161 0.60 17.68 -8.26
C PHE A 161 0.11 18.08 -9.65
N GLU A 162 -0.53 19.25 -9.80
CA GLU A 162 -1.01 19.75 -11.07
C GLU A 162 0.06 20.50 -11.85
N HIS A 163 1.00 21.15 -11.16
CA HIS A 163 2.00 22.03 -11.75
C HIS A 163 3.38 21.36 -11.75
N VAL A 164 3.65 20.57 -12.78
CA VAL A 164 4.95 19.93 -12.96
C VAL A 164 6.04 20.99 -13.20
N GLY A 165 6.96 21.13 -12.25
CA GLY A 165 8.14 22.00 -12.37
C GLY A 165 8.09 23.30 -11.56
N VAL A 166 6.99 23.63 -10.89
CA VAL A 166 6.93 24.74 -9.91
C VAL A 166 6.99 24.15 -8.51
N ILE A 167 8.12 24.35 -7.83
CA ILE A 167 8.26 23.92 -6.43
C ILE A 167 7.67 25.04 -5.55
N ASP A 168 6.39 24.89 -5.17
CA ASP A 168 5.80 25.70 -4.12
C ASP A 168 6.07 25.05 -2.75
N ALA A 169 6.88 25.73 -1.93
CA ALA A 169 7.29 25.22 -0.63
C ALA A 169 6.08 25.08 0.33
N THR A 170 5.06 25.93 0.19
CA THR A 170 3.86 25.88 1.02
C THR A 170 3.01 24.68 0.66
N LEU A 171 2.71 24.49 -0.64
CA LEU A 171 1.94 23.34 -1.13
C LEU A 171 2.67 22.02 -0.87
N SER A 172 4.00 21.99 -1.05
CA SER A 172 4.82 20.82 -0.73
C SER A 172 4.79 20.47 0.76
N SER A 173 4.86 21.49 1.64
CA SER A 173 4.75 21.28 3.08
C SER A 173 3.34 20.80 3.48
N GLN A 174 2.30 21.28 2.80
CA GLN A 174 0.92 20.83 3.01
C GLN A 174 0.78 19.35 2.59
N ALA A 175 1.27 18.98 1.41
CA ALA A 175 1.24 17.60 0.96
C ALA A 175 1.97 16.64 1.92
N LEU A 176 3.13 17.05 2.46
CA LEU A 176 3.85 16.27 3.46
C LEU A 176 3.09 16.17 4.79
N HIS A 177 2.41 17.24 5.20
CA HIS A 177 1.53 17.25 6.36
C HIS A 177 0.39 16.24 6.19
N ASP A 178 -0.30 16.30 5.04
CA ASP A 178 -1.43 15.42 4.73
C ASP A 178 -0.98 13.94 4.68
N LEU A 179 0.16 13.61 4.06
CA LEU A 179 0.72 12.26 4.08
C LEU A 179 1.04 11.78 5.51
N THR A 180 1.59 12.66 6.34
CA THR A 180 1.91 12.30 7.72
C THR A 180 0.63 12.03 8.51
N LYS A 181 -0.40 12.85 8.32
CA LYS A 181 -1.73 12.67 8.91
C LYS A 181 -2.38 11.36 8.45
N ILE A 182 -2.33 11.06 7.13
CA ILE A 182 -2.83 9.79 6.57
C ILE A 182 -2.17 8.60 7.24
N ILE A 183 -0.84 8.61 7.40
CA ILE A 183 -0.08 7.54 8.05
C ILE A 183 -0.54 7.34 9.50
N GLU A 184 -0.66 8.40 10.27
CA GLU A 184 -1.06 8.31 11.67
C GLU A 184 -2.50 7.85 11.85
N VAL A 185 -3.46 8.45 11.11
CA VAL A 185 -4.87 8.08 11.20
C VAL A 185 -5.10 6.65 10.71
N SER A 186 -4.45 6.22 9.63
CA SER A 186 -4.57 4.84 9.15
C SER A 186 -4.03 3.82 10.15
N LYS A 187 -2.93 4.10 10.85
CA LYS A 187 -2.43 3.27 11.96
C LYS A 187 -3.44 3.18 13.11
N GLN A 188 -4.11 4.27 13.43
CA GLN A 188 -5.15 4.30 14.46
C GLN A 188 -6.38 3.49 14.05
N VAL A 189 -6.88 3.67 12.81
CA VAL A 189 -7.98 2.88 12.24
C VAL A 189 -7.67 1.39 12.32
N LYS A 190 -6.46 0.98 11.91
CA LYS A 190 -6.03 -0.42 12.01
C LYS A 190 -6.10 -0.94 13.45
N ARG A 191 -5.45 -0.26 14.40
CA ARG A 191 -5.42 -0.67 15.83
C ARG A 191 -6.83 -0.74 16.42
N GLY A 192 -7.68 0.22 16.05
CA GLY A 192 -9.06 0.29 16.49
C GLY A 192 -9.90 -0.85 16.00
N SER A 193 -9.81 -1.14 14.73
CA SER A 193 -10.54 -2.27 14.11
C SER A 193 -10.10 -3.60 14.71
N GLU A 194 -8.81 -3.81 14.94
CA GLU A 194 -8.28 -5.02 15.59
C GLU A 194 -8.78 -5.16 17.05
N LYS A 195 -8.82 -4.05 17.80
CA LYS A 195 -9.32 -4.05 19.20
C LYS A 195 -10.82 -4.37 19.25
N LEU A 196 -11.63 -3.71 18.41
CA LEU A 196 -13.07 -3.97 18.32
C LEU A 196 -13.38 -5.40 17.88
N LYS A 197 -12.60 -5.95 16.94
CA LYS A 197 -12.72 -7.34 16.53
C LYS A 197 -12.52 -8.29 17.70
N ARG A 198 -11.48 -8.10 18.52
CA ARG A 198 -11.21 -8.92 19.71
C ARG A 198 -12.35 -8.83 20.73
N ALA A 199 -12.91 -7.64 20.94
CA ALA A 199 -14.02 -7.44 21.84
C ALA A 199 -15.34 -8.12 21.40
N ARG A 200 -15.52 -8.39 20.10
CA ARG A 200 -16.67 -9.12 19.56
C ARG A 200 -16.52 -10.65 19.66
N THR A 201 -15.32 -11.16 19.85
CA THR A 201 -15.02 -12.61 19.92
C THR A 201 -14.99 -13.16 21.35
N VAL A 202 -15.13 -12.31 22.35
CA VAL A 202 -15.31 -12.64 23.78
C VAL A 202 -16.79 -12.55 24.15
#